data_24cbe85d67cfc7843457940fe9d90f9b
#
_entry.id   24cbe85d67cfc7843457940fe9d90f9b
#
_cell.length_a   1.000
_cell.length_b   1.000
_cell.length_c   1.000
_cell.angle_alpha   90.00
_cell.angle_beta   90.00
_cell.angle_gamma   90.00
#
_symmetry.space_group_name_H-M   'P 1'
#
loop_
_entity.id
_entity.type
_entity.pdbx_description
1 polymer ?
#
loop_
_entity_poly.entity_id
_entity_poly.type
_entity_poly.pdbx_seq_one_letter_code
_entity_poly.pdbx_strand_id
1 'polypeptide(L)'
;PLEIETFIHGALCYSYSGQCLMSSVLGGRSGNRGKCAQPCRLPYEVLLPDKKDVPRKTKNKGDLCPLSLKDISTIEILPEILEAGVTSLKIEGRMKQPGYTAGVTKVYRKYLDLLFEKGPDSYKVEERDRQYLLDLFNRGGSCTGYYQMQNGPGMMAFTNEKKTGNVTCSPVQKKEKIRGSLILYPGSAAILDVSCGDVHGTAALGEVQYAQNQPLTRERVGIQMEKLGNTPYEWENLEIQMDDSVFVPMKLLNQLRRQALAALEEEILQKYRRQEPASVSLAPSSAKKSVRKNIPIYVSCEDIETALALYKREGIRGMYLP
;
A
#
# COMPACT_ATOMS: atom_id res chain seq x y z
N PRO A 1 -2.47 11.14 -24.50
CA PRO A 1 -1.28 10.38 -24.15
C PRO A 1 -1.67 9.25 -23.19
N LEU A 2 -1.06 8.09 -23.33
CA LEU A 2 -1.26 6.95 -22.43
C LEU A 2 -0.36 7.15 -21.20
N GLU A 3 -0.92 7.03 -20.01
CA GLU A 3 -0.15 7.00 -18.77
C GLU A 3 0.45 5.61 -18.57
N ILE A 4 1.73 5.57 -18.22
CA ILE A 4 2.48 4.34 -18.00
C ILE A 4 2.91 4.27 -16.54
N GLU A 5 2.49 3.21 -15.83
CA GLU A 5 2.96 2.91 -14.48
C GLU A 5 3.90 1.71 -14.50
N THR A 6 5.02 1.81 -13.79
CA THR A 6 5.98 0.73 -13.67
C THR A 6 6.46 0.52 -12.24
N PHE A 7 6.81 -0.73 -11.89
CA PHE A 7 7.39 -1.05 -10.60
C PHE A 7 8.85 -0.62 -10.54
N ILE A 8 9.22 0.14 -9.52
CA ILE A 8 10.58 0.65 -9.30
C ILE A 8 11.29 0.04 -8.09
N HIS A 9 10.54 -0.49 -7.11
CA HIS A 9 11.12 -1.04 -5.89
C HIS A 9 10.24 -2.12 -5.27
N GLY A 10 10.87 -3.15 -4.70
CA GLY A 10 10.23 -4.19 -3.91
C GLY A 10 10.32 -5.59 -4.49
N ALA A 11 9.40 -6.45 -4.12
CA ALA A 11 9.45 -7.86 -4.47
C ALA A 11 9.23 -8.09 -5.97
N LEU A 12 10.18 -8.76 -6.62
CA LEU A 12 10.06 -9.21 -8.00
C LEU A 12 9.38 -10.58 -8.05
N CYS A 13 8.45 -10.76 -8.99
CA CYS A 13 7.79 -12.04 -9.23
C CYS A 13 8.55 -12.84 -10.31
N TYR A 14 8.69 -14.16 -10.08
CA TYR A 14 9.30 -15.05 -11.05
C TYR A 14 8.44 -15.22 -12.31
N SER A 15 7.13 -15.12 -12.18
CA SER A 15 6.16 -15.32 -13.26
C SER A 15 5.59 -14.00 -13.76
N TYR A 16 5.14 -14.00 -15.01
CA TYR A 16 4.29 -12.92 -15.52
C TYR A 16 3.04 -12.75 -14.66
N SER A 17 2.58 -11.51 -14.55
CA SER A 17 1.40 -11.17 -13.75
C SER A 17 0.16 -11.94 -14.25
N GLY A 18 -0.56 -12.57 -13.32
CA GLY A 18 -1.76 -13.34 -13.63
C GLY A 18 -1.52 -14.79 -14.10
N GLN A 19 -0.28 -15.19 -14.41
CA GLN A 19 0.01 -16.50 -14.99
C GLN A 19 0.33 -17.58 -13.94
N CYS A 20 0.77 -17.19 -12.74
CA CYS A 20 1.17 -18.16 -11.73
C CYS A 20 -0.02 -18.69 -10.93
N LEU A 21 -0.24 -19.98 -10.98
CA LEU A 21 -1.22 -20.70 -10.17
C LEU A 21 -0.60 -21.50 -9.02
N MET A 22 0.73 -21.50 -8.87
CA MET A 22 1.45 -22.35 -7.92
C MET A 22 0.92 -22.22 -6.47
N SER A 23 0.74 -20.99 -5.99
CA SER A 23 0.22 -20.76 -4.64
C SER A 23 -1.26 -21.16 -4.48
N SER A 24 -2.04 -21.13 -5.55
CA SER A 24 -3.43 -21.58 -5.55
C SER A 24 -3.51 -23.11 -5.48
N VAL A 25 -2.69 -23.79 -6.27
CA VAL A 25 -2.68 -25.26 -6.35
C VAL A 25 -2.12 -25.88 -5.06
N LEU A 26 -1.00 -25.37 -4.55
CA LEU A 26 -0.34 -25.94 -3.38
C LEU A 26 -1.04 -25.62 -2.05
N GLY A 27 -1.74 -24.49 -1.96
CA GLY A 27 -2.26 -24.06 -0.65
C GLY A 27 -3.58 -23.28 -0.71
N GLY A 28 -4.31 -23.30 -1.82
CA GLY A 28 -5.59 -22.60 -1.97
C GLY A 28 -5.49 -21.07 -1.90
N ARG A 29 -4.26 -20.49 -1.96
CA ARG A 29 -4.00 -19.05 -1.80
C ARG A 29 -3.67 -18.41 -3.14
N SER A 30 -4.68 -17.81 -3.77
CA SER A 30 -4.51 -17.19 -5.10
C SER A 30 -3.61 -15.95 -5.05
N GLY A 31 -2.51 -15.97 -5.82
CA GLY A 31 -1.66 -14.82 -6.07
C GLY A 31 -2.40 -13.69 -6.77
N ASN A 32 -3.27 -14.01 -7.70
CA ASN A 32 -4.08 -13.06 -8.46
C ASN A 32 -5.12 -12.32 -7.60
N ARG A 33 -5.43 -12.88 -6.43
CA ARG A 33 -6.27 -12.26 -5.40
C ARG A 33 -5.47 -11.65 -4.25
N GLY A 34 -4.17 -11.43 -4.46
CA GLY A 34 -3.30 -10.84 -3.46
C GLY A 34 -2.93 -11.73 -2.27
N LYS A 35 -3.21 -13.04 -2.32
CA LYS A 35 -3.00 -13.97 -1.20
C LYS A 35 -1.81 -14.93 -1.41
N CYS A 36 -0.89 -14.61 -2.33
CA CYS A 36 0.24 -15.48 -2.66
C CYS A 36 1.06 -15.84 -1.40
N ALA A 37 1.25 -17.15 -1.15
CA ALA A 37 2.10 -17.64 -0.08
C ALA A 37 3.60 -17.62 -0.43
N GLN A 38 3.95 -17.21 -1.66
CA GLN A 38 5.32 -17.17 -2.18
C GLN A 38 6.00 -18.56 -2.21
N PRO A 39 5.38 -19.62 -2.74
CA PRO A 39 6.00 -20.94 -2.78
C PRO A 39 7.29 -20.96 -3.59
N CYS A 40 7.44 -20.09 -4.61
CA CYS A 40 8.70 -19.93 -5.36
C CYS A 40 9.90 -19.54 -4.49
N ARG A 41 9.69 -19.12 -3.25
CA ARG A 41 10.72 -18.77 -2.27
C ARG A 41 11.13 -19.92 -1.36
N LEU A 42 10.51 -21.09 -1.53
CA LEU A 42 10.84 -22.30 -0.78
C LEU A 42 12.04 -23.03 -1.41
N PRO A 43 12.75 -23.84 -0.64
CA PRO A 43 13.78 -24.71 -1.18
C PRO A 43 13.17 -25.82 -2.04
N TYR A 44 13.81 -26.09 -3.17
CA TYR A 44 13.42 -27.16 -4.09
C TYR A 44 14.64 -27.93 -4.53
N GLU A 45 14.45 -29.22 -4.74
CA GLU A 45 15.42 -30.08 -5.42
C GLU A 45 15.22 -29.97 -6.93
N VAL A 46 16.31 -29.74 -7.66
CA VAL A 46 16.29 -29.63 -9.12
C VAL A 46 16.71 -30.99 -9.70
N LEU A 47 15.80 -31.65 -10.40
CA LEU A 47 16.08 -32.91 -11.10
C LEU A 47 16.35 -32.61 -12.58
N LEU A 48 17.42 -33.23 -13.13
CA LEU A 48 17.71 -33.15 -14.55
C LEU A 48 17.14 -34.38 -15.29
N PRO A 49 16.38 -34.19 -16.39
CA PRO A 49 15.68 -35.29 -17.08
C PRO A 49 16.59 -36.43 -17.57
N ASP A 50 17.81 -36.10 -17.96
CA ASP A 50 18.75 -37.01 -18.64
C ASP A 50 19.59 -37.90 -17.71
N LYS A 51 19.44 -37.76 -16.41
CA LYS A 51 20.17 -38.59 -15.46
C LYS A 51 19.17 -39.34 -14.59
N LYS A 52 18.98 -40.61 -14.94
CA LYS A 52 18.19 -41.55 -14.17
C LYS A 52 18.39 -41.32 -12.67
N ASP A 53 17.38 -40.83 -12.01
CA ASP A 53 17.12 -40.84 -10.56
C ASP A 53 18.27 -40.48 -9.61
N VAL A 54 19.26 -39.71 -10.05
CA VAL A 54 20.28 -39.19 -9.16
C VAL A 54 20.03 -37.72 -8.89
N PRO A 55 19.44 -37.40 -7.73
CA PRO A 55 19.35 -36.01 -7.30
C PRO A 55 20.80 -35.47 -7.21
N ARG A 56 21.11 -34.41 -7.95
CA ARG A 56 22.35 -33.70 -7.69
C ARG A 56 22.22 -33.11 -6.28
N LYS A 57 22.78 -33.81 -5.30
CA LYS A 57 23.02 -33.23 -3.97
C LYS A 57 23.92 -32.04 -4.19
N THR A 58 23.35 -30.84 -4.24
CA THR A 58 24.10 -29.62 -4.15
C THR A 58 24.93 -29.71 -2.88
N LYS A 59 26.21 -29.34 -2.92
CA LYS A 59 27.13 -29.44 -1.78
C LYS A 59 26.68 -28.70 -0.53
N ASN A 60 25.70 -27.81 -0.66
CA ASN A 60 25.04 -27.10 0.42
C ASN A 60 23.74 -27.85 0.76
N LYS A 61 23.81 -28.66 1.80
CA LYS A 61 22.62 -29.28 2.41
C LYS A 61 21.66 -28.16 2.83
N GLY A 62 20.54 -28.08 2.12
CA GLY A 62 19.32 -27.66 2.78
C GLY A 62 18.60 -26.47 2.18
N ASP A 63 19.16 -25.45 1.55
CA ASP A 63 18.36 -24.23 1.35
C ASP A 63 18.48 -23.55 -0.02
N LEU A 64 18.67 -24.32 -1.09
CA LEU A 64 18.63 -23.75 -2.43
C LEU A 64 17.19 -23.43 -2.83
N CYS A 65 16.90 -22.13 -2.98
CA CYS A 65 15.63 -21.63 -3.48
C CYS A 65 15.76 -21.24 -4.97
N PRO A 66 15.67 -22.21 -5.90
CA PRO A 66 16.05 -22.01 -7.30
C PRO A 66 15.14 -21.04 -8.05
N LEU A 67 13.95 -20.75 -7.51
CA LEU A 67 12.98 -19.81 -8.09
C LEU A 67 12.92 -18.47 -7.32
N SER A 68 13.81 -18.28 -6.30
CA SER A 68 13.80 -17.05 -5.51
C SER A 68 14.58 -15.95 -6.20
N LEU A 69 13.90 -14.86 -6.53
CA LEU A 69 14.49 -13.65 -7.10
C LEU A 69 14.97 -12.68 -6.02
N LYS A 70 15.96 -11.85 -6.36
CA LYS A 70 16.29 -10.63 -5.63
C LYS A 70 15.13 -9.64 -5.69
N ASP A 71 15.10 -8.69 -4.79
CA ASP A 71 14.13 -7.60 -4.87
C ASP A 71 14.57 -6.58 -5.94
N ILE A 72 13.59 -5.91 -6.59
CA ILE A 72 13.90 -4.86 -7.56
C ILE A 72 14.26 -3.57 -6.83
N SER A 73 15.28 -2.87 -7.34
CA SER A 73 15.63 -1.50 -7.00
C SER A 73 16.18 -0.81 -8.23
N THR A 74 15.48 0.22 -8.69
CA THR A 74 15.81 0.95 -9.91
C THR A 74 16.33 2.35 -9.62
N ILE A 75 16.74 2.61 -8.38
CA ILE A 75 17.17 3.94 -7.96
C ILE A 75 18.32 4.50 -8.83
N GLU A 76 19.20 3.63 -9.31
CA GLU A 76 20.34 4.03 -10.15
C GLU A 76 19.94 4.45 -11.58
N ILE A 77 18.85 3.86 -12.09
CA ILE A 77 18.37 4.03 -13.46
C ILE A 77 17.08 4.86 -13.53
N LEU A 78 16.81 5.62 -12.49
CA LEU A 78 15.59 6.42 -12.41
C LEU A 78 15.51 7.48 -13.53
N PRO A 79 16.62 8.17 -13.92
CA PRO A 79 16.59 9.09 -15.04
C PRO A 79 16.13 8.44 -16.35
N GLU A 80 16.67 7.29 -16.69
CA GLU A 80 16.34 6.54 -17.92
C GLU A 80 14.87 6.07 -17.92
N ILE A 81 14.34 5.70 -16.76
CA ILE A 81 12.93 5.32 -16.63
C ILE A 81 12.02 6.50 -16.93
N LEU A 82 12.34 7.69 -16.43
CA LEU A 82 11.55 8.90 -16.68
C LEU A 82 11.71 9.39 -18.14
N GLU A 83 12.92 9.31 -18.70
CA GLU A 83 13.17 9.63 -20.11
C GLU A 83 12.38 8.72 -21.06
N ALA A 84 12.20 7.46 -20.69
CA ALA A 84 11.35 6.51 -21.43
C ALA A 84 9.85 6.86 -21.40
N GLY A 85 9.43 7.92 -20.68
CA GLY A 85 8.06 8.41 -20.65
C GLY A 85 7.17 7.74 -19.57
N VAL A 86 7.76 7.11 -18.57
CA VAL A 86 7.01 6.58 -17.42
C VAL A 86 6.49 7.74 -16.58
N THR A 87 5.18 7.73 -16.30
CA THR A 87 4.47 8.80 -15.58
C THR A 87 4.15 8.45 -14.13
N SER A 88 4.12 7.16 -13.80
CA SER A 88 3.79 6.66 -12.46
C SER A 88 4.81 5.62 -11.98
N LEU A 89 5.35 5.85 -10.80
CA LEU A 89 6.39 5.01 -10.18
C LEU A 89 5.78 4.21 -9.02
N LYS A 90 5.78 2.88 -9.17
CA LYS A 90 5.11 1.98 -8.22
C LYS A 90 6.07 1.26 -7.29
N ILE A 91 5.80 1.34 -6.00
CA ILE A 91 6.54 0.61 -4.96
C ILE A 91 5.71 -0.60 -4.51
N GLU A 92 6.29 -1.81 -4.57
CA GLU A 92 5.64 -3.00 -4.02
C GLU A 92 5.92 -3.10 -2.52
N GLY A 93 4.89 -2.85 -1.72
CA GLY A 93 5.01 -2.82 -0.27
C GLY A 93 3.83 -3.45 0.49
N ARG A 94 2.86 -4.07 -0.22
CA ARG A 94 1.62 -4.57 0.38
C ARG A 94 1.83 -5.50 1.57
N MET A 95 2.86 -6.33 1.55
CA MET A 95 3.18 -7.29 2.61
C MET A 95 4.26 -6.76 3.57
N LYS A 96 4.54 -5.46 3.53
CA LYS A 96 5.58 -4.82 4.32
C LYS A 96 4.98 -3.94 5.41
N GLN A 97 5.81 -3.59 6.39
CA GLN A 97 5.44 -2.63 7.43
C GLN A 97 5.38 -1.20 6.85
N PRO A 98 4.55 -0.31 7.41
CA PRO A 98 4.45 1.08 6.95
C PRO A 98 5.80 1.81 6.89
N GLY A 99 6.71 1.52 7.83
CA GLY A 99 8.06 2.09 7.86
C GLY A 99 8.92 1.74 6.63
N TYR A 100 8.73 0.56 6.05
CA TYR A 100 9.37 0.20 4.79
C TYR A 100 8.91 1.11 3.65
N THR A 101 7.60 1.24 3.47
CA THR A 101 7.04 2.08 2.39
C THR A 101 7.45 3.54 2.58
N ALA A 102 7.37 4.05 3.80
CA ALA A 102 7.80 5.41 4.13
C ALA A 102 9.29 5.64 3.81
N GLY A 103 10.16 4.69 4.20
CA GLY A 103 11.60 4.79 3.96
C GLY A 103 11.96 4.73 2.48
N VAL A 104 11.37 3.78 1.73
CA VAL A 104 11.58 3.70 0.27
C VAL A 104 11.10 4.98 -0.42
N THR A 105 9.88 5.43 -0.12
CA THR A 105 9.31 6.64 -0.72
C THR A 105 10.18 7.86 -0.42
N LYS A 106 10.69 7.99 0.82
CA LYS A 106 11.58 9.09 1.21
C LYS A 106 12.84 9.15 0.34
N VAL A 107 13.48 8.00 0.09
CA VAL A 107 14.69 7.97 -0.75
C VAL A 107 14.37 8.27 -2.19
N TYR A 108 13.37 7.62 -2.79
CA TYR A 108 12.99 7.89 -4.17
C TYR A 108 12.54 9.34 -4.38
N ARG A 109 11.81 9.92 -3.42
CA ARG A 109 11.42 11.34 -3.48
C ARG A 109 12.64 12.28 -3.48
N LYS A 110 13.62 12.02 -2.60
CA LYS A 110 14.89 12.77 -2.56
C LYS A 110 15.57 12.80 -3.95
N TYR A 111 15.64 11.64 -4.60
CA TYR A 111 16.33 11.52 -5.89
C TYR A 111 15.52 12.03 -7.07
N LEU A 112 14.18 11.97 -7.00
CA LEU A 112 13.31 12.64 -7.97
C LEU A 112 13.44 14.16 -7.88
N ASP A 113 13.45 14.71 -6.67
CA ASP A 113 13.62 16.15 -6.47
C ASP A 113 14.99 16.60 -6.99
N LEU A 114 16.05 15.84 -6.67
CA LEU A 114 17.39 16.10 -7.20
C LEU A 114 17.41 16.11 -8.73
N LEU A 115 16.76 15.13 -9.36
CA LEU A 115 16.71 15.01 -10.83
C LEU A 115 15.96 16.18 -11.46
N PHE A 116 14.82 16.57 -10.89
CA PHE A 116 14.03 17.68 -11.41
C PHE A 116 14.69 19.05 -11.19
N GLU A 117 15.42 19.21 -10.09
CA GLU A 117 16.09 20.47 -9.78
C GLU A 117 17.42 20.66 -10.53
N LYS A 118 18.20 19.58 -10.69
CA LYS A 118 19.59 19.67 -11.18
C LYS A 118 19.85 18.93 -12.48
N GLY A 119 18.87 18.23 -13.00
CA GLY A 119 18.99 17.45 -14.23
C GLY A 119 19.73 16.12 -14.09
N PRO A 120 19.74 15.30 -15.17
CA PRO A 120 20.31 13.96 -15.16
C PRO A 120 21.82 13.91 -14.98
N ASP A 121 22.56 14.92 -15.45
CA ASP A 121 24.03 14.98 -15.34
C ASP A 121 24.52 15.05 -13.89
N SER A 122 23.69 15.57 -13.00
CA SER A 122 23.96 15.68 -11.56
C SER A 122 23.42 14.49 -10.76
N TYR A 123 22.79 13.54 -11.42
CA TYR A 123 22.16 12.41 -10.76
C TYR A 123 23.19 11.39 -10.31
N LYS A 124 23.37 11.27 -9.02
CA LYS A 124 24.27 10.28 -8.41
C LYS A 124 23.69 9.79 -7.10
N VAL A 125 23.49 8.48 -7.00
CA VAL A 125 23.00 7.85 -5.79
C VAL A 125 24.13 7.69 -4.78
N GLU A 126 23.91 8.19 -3.56
CA GLU A 126 24.85 8.06 -2.47
C GLU A 126 24.87 6.63 -1.92
N GLU A 127 26.03 6.09 -1.61
CA GLU A 127 26.16 4.73 -1.08
C GLU A 127 25.35 4.52 0.20
N ARG A 128 25.31 5.51 1.09
CA ARG A 128 24.49 5.45 2.31
C ARG A 128 23.00 5.23 2.03
N ASP A 129 22.46 5.84 0.97
CA ASP A 129 21.03 5.72 0.62
C ASP A 129 20.76 4.38 -0.06
N ARG A 130 21.71 3.89 -0.85
CA ARG A 130 21.67 2.52 -1.40
C ARG A 130 21.65 1.48 -0.28
N GLN A 131 22.57 1.61 0.68
CA GLN A 131 22.61 0.73 1.83
C GLN A 131 21.35 0.86 2.69
N TYR A 132 20.84 2.07 2.90
CA TYR A 132 19.60 2.30 3.61
C TYR A 132 18.40 1.55 2.97
N LEU A 133 18.26 1.57 1.63
CA LEU A 133 17.23 0.82 0.92
C LEU A 133 17.37 -0.70 1.14
N LEU A 134 18.59 -1.21 1.13
CA LEU A 134 18.86 -2.63 1.42
C LEU A 134 18.53 -2.98 2.87
N ASP A 135 18.83 -2.09 3.82
CA ASP A 135 18.59 -2.30 5.24
C ASP A 135 17.13 -2.21 5.63
N LEU A 136 16.31 -1.46 4.87
CA LEU A 136 14.86 -1.48 5.06
C LEU A 136 14.30 -2.87 4.82
N PHE A 137 14.70 -3.52 3.76
CA PHE A 137 14.37 -4.93 3.46
C PHE A 137 15.02 -5.39 2.15
N ASN A 138 15.61 -6.58 2.15
CA ASN A 138 15.99 -7.26 0.92
C ASN A 138 15.96 -8.78 1.07
N ARG A 139 15.99 -9.50 -0.09
CA ARG A 139 16.13 -10.95 -0.19
C ARG A 139 17.35 -11.28 -1.04
N GLY A 140 18.51 -11.39 -0.38
CA GLY A 140 19.75 -11.71 -1.08
C GLY A 140 20.27 -10.58 -1.98
N GLY A 141 19.93 -9.33 -1.64
CA GLY A 141 20.31 -8.14 -2.41
C GLY A 141 19.21 -7.61 -3.31
N SER A 142 19.57 -6.68 -4.20
CA SER A 142 18.67 -6.08 -5.19
C SER A 142 19.22 -6.23 -6.61
N CYS A 143 18.35 -6.02 -7.59
CA CYS A 143 18.69 -5.95 -9.01
C CYS A 143 17.76 -4.94 -9.71
N THR A 144 18.10 -4.55 -10.94
CA THR A 144 17.24 -3.66 -11.76
C THR A 144 16.05 -4.38 -12.41
N GLY A 145 15.86 -5.67 -12.09
CA GLY A 145 14.78 -6.45 -12.69
C GLY A 145 14.95 -6.60 -14.20
N TYR A 146 13.86 -6.52 -14.93
CA TYR A 146 13.85 -6.65 -16.38
C TYR A 146 14.20 -5.38 -17.15
N TYR A 147 14.58 -4.29 -16.49
CA TYR A 147 14.93 -3.04 -17.16
C TYR A 147 16.20 -3.14 -17.99
N GLN A 148 17.22 -3.79 -17.45
CA GLN A 148 18.54 -3.88 -18.06
C GLN A 148 19.02 -5.33 -18.25
N MET A 149 18.23 -6.32 -17.81
CA MET A 149 18.61 -7.72 -17.82
C MET A 149 17.50 -8.56 -18.43
N GLN A 150 17.87 -9.44 -19.32
CA GLN A 150 16.98 -10.49 -19.86
C GLN A 150 17.27 -11.77 -19.09
N ASN A 151 16.52 -12.07 -18.06
CA ASN A 151 16.64 -13.29 -17.27
C ASN A 151 18.10 -13.74 -16.99
N GLY A 152 18.37 -14.28 -15.86
CA GLY A 152 19.69 -14.86 -15.60
C GLY A 152 20.03 -14.94 -14.11
N PRO A 153 21.18 -15.54 -13.79
CA PRO A 153 21.63 -15.75 -12.42
C PRO A 153 21.74 -14.46 -11.60
N GLY A 154 21.99 -13.32 -12.26
CA GLY A 154 22.11 -12.01 -11.60
C GLY A 154 20.82 -11.55 -10.92
N MET A 155 19.66 -11.99 -11.41
CA MET A 155 18.36 -11.72 -10.83
C MET A 155 18.01 -12.68 -9.66
N MET A 156 18.73 -13.79 -9.53
CA MET A 156 18.39 -14.84 -8.57
C MET A 156 19.04 -14.57 -7.22
N ALA A 157 18.26 -14.75 -6.16
CA ALA A 157 18.75 -14.72 -4.78
C ALA A 157 19.27 -16.09 -4.33
N PHE A 158 18.68 -17.17 -4.84
CA PHE A 158 18.92 -18.56 -4.44
C PHE A 158 18.70 -18.84 -2.95
N THR A 159 18.17 -17.89 -2.21
CA THR A 159 17.90 -17.96 -0.77
C THR A 159 16.52 -17.40 -0.46
N ASN A 160 15.97 -17.76 0.70
CA ASN A 160 14.78 -17.13 1.27
C ASN A 160 15.12 -16.26 2.48
N GLU A 161 16.38 -16.06 2.76
CA GLU A 161 16.78 -15.18 3.84
C GLU A 161 16.25 -13.75 3.60
N LYS A 162 15.51 -13.27 4.59
CA LYS A 162 15.06 -11.89 4.64
C LYS A 162 16.05 -11.10 5.47
N LYS A 163 16.65 -10.09 4.88
CA LYS A 163 17.55 -9.18 5.59
C LYS A 163 16.84 -7.87 5.85
N THR A 164 16.82 -7.48 7.10
CA THR A 164 16.36 -6.17 7.57
C THR A 164 17.41 -5.63 8.50
N GLY A 165 17.87 -4.41 8.24
CA GLY A 165 18.73 -3.69 9.17
C GLY A 165 17.92 -3.08 10.33
N ASN A 166 18.62 -2.48 11.28
CA ASN A 166 18.00 -1.75 12.39
C ASN A 166 17.51 -0.35 11.96
N VAL A 167 17.00 -0.25 10.74
CA VAL A 167 16.53 1.02 10.17
C VAL A 167 15.01 1.09 10.29
N THR A 168 14.54 2.13 10.94
CA THR A 168 13.12 2.43 11.04
C THR A 168 12.83 3.80 10.43
N CYS A 169 11.78 3.90 9.66
CA CYS A 169 11.24 5.16 9.18
C CYS A 169 9.80 5.26 9.64
N SER A 170 9.49 6.28 10.42
CA SER A 170 8.11 6.57 10.77
C SER A 170 7.49 7.41 9.66
N PRO A 171 6.28 7.07 9.21
CA PRO A 171 5.55 7.93 8.30
C PRO A 171 5.37 9.31 8.93
N VAL A 172 5.65 10.35 8.19
CA VAL A 172 5.32 11.71 8.61
C VAL A 172 3.81 11.87 8.43
N GLN A 173 3.09 11.97 9.53
CA GLN A 173 1.67 12.33 9.50
C GLN A 173 1.58 13.85 9.34
N LYS A 174 1.16 14.31 8.17
CA LYS A 174 0.76 15.70 7.98
C LYS A 174 -0.56 15.88 8.72
N LYS A 175 -0.56 16.79 9.70
CA LYS A 175 -1.79 17.14 10.41
C LYS A 175 -2.54 18.21 9.65
N GLU A 176 -3.86 18.07 9.63
CA GLU A 176 -4.75 19.08 9.07
C GLU A 176 -5.01 20.17 10.09
N LYS A 177 -4.93 21.41 9.63
CA LYS A 177 -5.17 22.59 10.48
C LYS A 177 -6.65 22.79 10.69
N ILE A 178 -7.04 22.91 11.96
CA ILE A 178 -8.42 23.15 12.37
C ILE A 178 -8.53 24.42 13.18
N ARG A 179 -9.67 25.08 13.10
CA ARG A 179 -10.05 26.21 13.95
C ARG A 179 -11.13 25.76 14.90
N GLY A 180 -11.15 26.35 16.08
CA GLY A 180 -12.16 26.03 17.08
C GLY A 180 -12.68 27.24 17.81
N SER A 181 -13.93 27.16 18.25
CA SER A 181 -14.58 28.12 19.16
C SER A 181 -15.22 27.35 20.31
N LEU A 182 -14.72 27.58 21.53
CA LEU A 182 -15.24 26.98 22.74
C LEU A 182 -16.02 28.03 23.52
N ILE A 183 -17.27 27.70 23.88
CA ILE A 183 -18.19 28.60 24.61
C ILE A 183 -18.56 27.95 25.93
N LEU A 184 -18.27 28.70 27.06
CA LEU A 184 -18.54 28.25 28.42
C LEU A 184 -19.18 29.39 29.23
N TYR A 185 -20.52 29.39 29.30
CA TYR A 185 -21.26 30.34 30.14
C TYR A 185 -22.15 29.60 31.14
N PRO A 186 -22.21 30.04 32.40
CA PRO A 186 -23.03 29.41 33.44
C PRO A 186 -24.51 29.32 33.04
N GLY A 187 -25.13 28.17 33.34
CA GLY A 187 -26.53 27.91 33.01
C GLY A 187 -26.77 27.50 31.53
N SER A 188 -25.73 27.39 30.73
CA SER A 188 -25.82 26.91 29.35
C SER A 188 -25.00 25.63 29.14
N ALA A 189 -25.24 24.94 28.05
CA ALA A 189 -24.39 23.80 27.63
C ALA A 189 -22.97 24.29 27.28
N ALA A 190 -21.97 23.50 27.58
CA ALA A 190 -20.62 23.70 27.06
C ALA A 190 -20.64 23.36 25.58
N ILE A 191 -20.24 24.27 24.70
CA ILE A 191 -20.27 24.10 23.24
C ILE A 191 -18.87 24.24 22.69
N LEU A 192 -18.48 23.31 21.84
CA LEU A 192 -17.27 23.37 21.03
C LEU A 192 -17.65 23.19 19.55
N ASP A 193 -17.37 24.21 18.77
CA ASP A 193 -17.39 24.16 17.31
C ASP A 193 -15.97 24.00 16.78
N VAL A 194 -15.76 23.11 15.83
CA VAL A 194 -14.48 22.89 15.16
C VAL A 194 -14.67 22.91 13.66
N SER A 195 -13.73 23.51 12.94
CA SER A 195 -13.81 23.60 11.48
C SER A 195 -12.50 23.24 10.79
N CYS A 196 -12.61 22.60 9.62
CA CYS A 196 -11.52 22.31 8.71
C CYS A 196 -11.95 22.77 7.31
N GLY A 197 -11.38 23.87 6.82
CA GLY A 197 -11.90 24.54 5.62
C GLY A 197 -13.38 24.93 5.80
N ASP A 198 -14.22 24.43 4.91
CA ASP A 198 -15.67 24.70 4.90
C ASP A 198 -16.51 23.65 5.66
N VAL A 199 -15.85 22.72 6.35
CA VAL A 199 -16.53 21.66 7.11
C VAL A 199 -16.51 21.98 8.57
N HIS A 200 -17.66 21.78 9.24
CA HIS A 200 -17.84 22.05 10.66
C HIS A 200 -18.27 20.80 11.41
N GLY A 201 -17.83 20.69 12.64
CA GLY A 201 -18.29 19.69 13.59
C GLY A 201 -18.54 20.35 14.95
N THR A 202 -19.76 20.20 15.47
CA THR A 202 -20.18 20.84 16.71
C THR A 202 -20.55 19.78 17.75
N ALA A 203 -20.16 20.02 18.98
CA ALA A 203 -20.65 19.25 20.12
C ALA A 203 -21.14 20.19 21.24
N ALA A 204 -22.22 19.78 21.90
CA ALA A 204 -22.76 20.46 23.06
C ALA A 204 -22.97 19.44 24.18
N LEU A 205 -22.41 19.69 25.35
CA LEU A 205 -22.45 18.74 26.47
C LEU A 205 -22.59 19.41 27.82
N GLY A 206 -23.43 18.80 28.63
CA GLY A 206 -23.60 19.16 30.04
C GLY A 206 -24.00 20.62 30.23
N GLU A 207 -24.21 21.00 31.48
CA GLU A 207 -24.47 22.35 31.88
C GLU A 207 -23.24 22.93 32.57
N VAL A 208 -22.80 24.11 32.12
CA VAL A 208 -21.72 24.87 32.78
C VAL A 208 -22.23 25.43 34.08
N GLN A 209 -21.55 25.13 35.16
CA GLN A 209 -21.95 25.55 36.52
C GLN A 209 -21.17 26.79 36.97
N TYR A 210 -21.72 27.52 37.93
CA TYR A 210 -20.97 28.50 38.68
C TYR A 210 -19.96 27.80 39.59
N ALA A 211 -18.75 28.30 39.66
CA ALA A 211 -17.74 27.80 40.59
C ALA A 211 -18.12 28.09 42.05
N GLN A 212 -18.17 27.05 42.88
CA GLN A 212 -18.46 27.21 44.30
C GLN A 212 -17.22 27.62 45.10
N ASN A 213 -16.02 27.19 44.71
CA ASN A 213 -14.77 27.44 45.39
C ASN A 213 -13.71 28.06 44.48
N GLN A 214 -13.28 27.32 43.47
CA GLN A 214 -12.22 27.75 42.55
C GLN A 214 -12.71 27.73 41.12
N PRO A 215 -12.81 28.87 40.43
CA PRO A 215 -13.19 28.92 39.03
C PRO A 215 -12.13 28.29 38.13
N LEU A 216 -12.58 27.85 36.98
CA LEU A 216 -11.71 27.30 35.96
C LEU A 216 -11.03 28.44 35.20
N THR A 217 -9.71 28.38 35.09
CA THR A 217 -8.97 29.42 34.36
C THR A 217 -8.91 29.13 32.89
N ARG A 218 -8.89 30.17 32.06
CA ARG A 218 -8.77 30.06 30.57
C ARG A 218 -7.53 29.26 30.17
N GLU A 219 -6.42 29.42 30.88
CA GLU A 219 -5.18 28.68 30.62
C GLU A 219 -5.35 27.15 30.82
N ARG A 220 -6.01 26.75 31.93
CA ARG A 220 -6.30 25.33 32.19
C ARG A 220 -7.20 24.70 31.13
N VAL A 221 -8.20 25.48 30.68
CA VAL A 221 -9.07 25.05 29.57
C VAL A 221 -8.25 24.90 28.28
N GLY A 222 -7.42 25.89 27.93
CA GLY A 222 -6.55 25.89 26.77
C GLY A 222 -5.65 24.65 26.73
N ILE A 223 -4.88 24.42 27.81
CA ILE A 223 -4.00 23.23 27.93
C ILE A 223 -4.77 21.93 27.73
N GLN A 224 -6.03 21.86 28.17
CA GLN A 224 -6.83 20.66 28.01
C GLN A 224 -7.37 20.50 26.59
N MET A 225 -7.71 21.59 25.92
CA MET A 225 -8.18 21.58 24.52
C MET A 225 -7.04 21.33 23.52
N GLU A 226 -5.82 21.75 23.81
CA GLU A 226 -4.64 21.51 22.99
C GLU A 226 -4.28 20.04 22.82
N LYS A 227 -4.76 19.15 23.71
CA LYS A 227 -4.45 17.72 23.71
C LYS A 227 -5.18 16.97 22.58
N LEU A 228 -4.83 17.22 21.32
CA LEU A 228 -5.40 16.53 20.17
C LEU A 228 -4.93 15.07 20.02
N GLY A 229 -3.88 14.68 20.75
CA GLY A 229 -3.40 13.28 20.81
C GLY A 229 -3.00 12.72 19.46
N ASN A 230 -3.50 11.50 19.15
CA ASN A 230 -3.23 10.79 17.89
C ASN A 230 -4.24 11.14 16.77
N THR A 231 -4.96 12.26 16.90
CA THR A 231 -5.85 12.72 15.83
C THR A 231 -5.05 13.27 14.66
N PRO A 232 -5.60 13.26 13.44
CA PRO A 232 -4.94 13.85 12.27
C PRO A 232 -4.98 15.38 12.26
N TYR A 233 -5.35 16.02 13.37
CA TYR A 233 -5.58 17.45 13.46
C TYR A 233 -4.54 18.17 14.33
N GLU A 234 -4.31 19.45 13.99
CA GLU A 234 -3.61 20.42 14.83
C GLU A 234 -4.37 21.75 14.85
N TRP A 235 -4.34 22.46 15.98
CA TRP A 235 -4.99 23.76 16.04
C TRP A 235 -4.23 24.80 15.21
N GLU A 236 -4.93 25.45 14.29
CA GLU A 236 -4.49 26.71 13.69
C GLU A 236 -4.86 27.87 14.61
N ASN A 237 -6.06 27.83 15.17
CA ASN A 237 -6.57 28.78 16.14
C ASN A 237 -7.63 28.11 17.02
N LEU A 238 -7.66 28.45 18.29
CA LEU A 238 -8.71 28.05 19.24
C LEU A 238 -9.14 29.27 20.04
N GLU A 239 -10.33 29.75 19.77
CA GLU A 239 -10.93 30.82 20.52
C GLU A 239 -11.72 30.27 21.74
N ILE A 240 -11.47 30.81 22.92
CA ILE A 240 -12.16 30.39 24.12
C ILE A 240 -12.96 31.58 24.66
N GLN A 241 -14.28 31.47 24.63
CA GLN A 241 -15.23 32.42 25.18
C GLN A 241 -15.79 31.83 26.47
N MET A 242 -15.43 32.42 27.62
CA MET A 242 -15.86 31.90 28.90
C MET A 242 -16.03 33.04 29.94
N ASP A 243 -16.94 32.84 30.84
CA ASP A 243 -17.10 33.66 32.02
C ASP A 243 -16.05 33.32 33.10
N ASP A 244 -15.61 34.26 33.88
CA ASP A 244 -14.56 34.05 34.89
C ASP A 244 -15.03 33.24 36.12
N SER A 245 -16.33 33.04 36.28
CA SER A 245 -16.95 32.31 37.39
C SER A 245 -17.32 30.85 37.05
N VAL A 246 -16.88 30.31 35.91
CA VAL A 246 -17.31 28.99 35.46
C VAL A 246 -16.59 27.84 36.15
N PHE A 247 -17.33 26.74 36.28
CA PHE A 247 -16.82 25.43 36.62
C PHE A 247 -17.31 24.40 35.62
N VAL A 248 -16.37 23.62 35.03
CA VAL A 248 -16.64 22.49 34.15
C VAL A 248 -15.69 21.34 34.50
N PRO A 249 -16.19 20.15 34.78
CA PRO A 249 -15.33 19.00 35.03
C PRO A 249 -14.39 18.70 33.83
N MET A 250 -13.11 18.44 34.10
CA MET A 250 -12.13 18.12 33.06
C MET A 250 -12.53 16.93 32.20
N LYS A 251 -13.28 15.98 32.78
CA LYS A 251 -13.84 14.83 32.04
C LYS A 251 -14.82 15.29 30.95
N LEU A 252 -15.64 16.30 31.28
CA LEU A 252 -16.61 16.87 30.34
C LEU A 252 -15.90 17.59 29.18
N LEU A 253 -14.89 18.41 29.47
CA LEU A 253 -14.09 19.09 28.43
C LEU A 253 -13.43 18.08 27.48
N ASN A 254 -12.87 17.00 28.01
CA ASN A 254 -12.30 15.94 27.20
C ASN A 254 -13.33 15.24 26.31
N GLN A 255 -14.51 15.02 26.84
CA GLN A 255 -15.61 14.38 26.11
C GLN A 255 -16.12 15.33 25.02
N LEU A 256 -16.30 16.61 25.32
CA LEU A 256 -16.72 17.65 24.39
C LEU A 256 -15.76 17.72 23.18
N ARG A 257 -14.45 17.80 23.46
CA ARG A 257 -13.43 17.82 22.41
C ARG A 257 -13.50 16.58 21.51
N ARG A 258 -13.60 15.38 22.10
CA ARG A 258 -13.69 14.14 21.31
C ARG A 258 -14.93 14.10 20.44
N GLN A 259 -16.06 14.55 20.95
CA GLN A 259 -17.30 14.55 20.19
C GLN A 259 -17.31 15.58 19.07
N ALA A 260 -16.78 16.79 19.31
CA ALA A 260 -16.66 17.79 18.26
C ALA A 260 -15.73 17.32 17.12
N LEU A 261 -14.58 16.72 17.47
CA LEU A 261 -13.68 16.14 16.47
C LEU A 261 -14.29 14.97 15.72
N ALA A 262 -15.05 14.10 16.40
CA ALA A 262 -15.74 13.00 15.75
C ALA A 262 -16.86 13.49 14.80
N ALA A 263 -17.58 14.55 15.20
CA ALA A 263 -18.57 15.19 14.34
C ALA A 263 -17.92 15.81 13.08
N LEU A 264 -16.78 16.49 13.24
CA LEU A 264 -16.01 17.02 12.12
C LEU A 264 -15.54 15.90 11.17
N GLU A 265 -15.01 14.81 11.71
CA GLU A 265 -14.56 13.67 10.92
C GLU A 265 -15.71 13.05 10.12
N GLU A 266 -16.88 12.87 10.74
CA GLU A 266 -18.06 12.33 10.08
C GLU A 266 -18.51 13.23 8.91
N GLU A 267 -18.57 14.55 9.13
CA GLU A 267 -18.93 15.52 8.09
C GLU A 267 -17.90 15.54 6.94
N ILE A 268 -16.61 15.45 7.24
CA ILE A 268 -15.57 15.30 6.20
C ILE A 268 -15.82 14.01 5.40
N LEU A 269 -16.04 12.88 6.07
CA LEU A 269 -16.23 11.59 5.43
C LEU A 269 -17.51 11.55 4.59
N GLN A 270 -18.56 12.26 4.99
CA GLN A 270 -19.82 12.32 4.20
C GLN A 270 -19.61 12.89 2.80
N LYS A 271 -18.70 13.85 2.63
CA LYS A 271 -18.34 14.40 1.31
C LYS A 271 -17.77 13.34 0.35
N TYR A 272 -17.17 12.28 0.89
CA TYR A 272 -16.55 11.21 0.10
C TYR A 272 -17.38 9.92 0.05
N ARG A 273 -18.48 9.85 0.82
CA ARG A 273 -19.40 8.70 0.76
C ARG A 273 -20.06 8.65 -0.60
N ARG A 274 -19.89 7.54 -1.27
CA ARG A 274 -20.65 7.27 -2.49
C ARG A 274 -22.11 7.04 -2.12
N GLN A 275 -23.01 7.67 -2.86
CA GLN A 275 -24.43 7.32 -2.77
C GLN A 275 -24.57 5.86 -3.19
N GLU A 276 -25.29 5.07 -2.39
CA GLU A 276 -25.64 3.73 -2.83
C GLU A 276 -26.38 3.87 -4.17
N PRO A 277 -25.93 3.15 -5.22
CA PRO A 277 -26.67 3.18 -6.46
C PRO A 277 -28.09 2.68 -6.16
N ALA A 278 -29.07 3.38 -6.65
CA ALA A 278 -30.45 2.92 -6.60
C ALA A 278 -30.44 1.45 -7.01
N SER A 279 -31.02 0.57 -6.20
CA SER A 279 -30.98 -0.88 -6.40
C SER A 279 -31.32 -1.18 -7.85
N VAL A 280 -30.30 -1.47 -8.65
CA VAL A 280 -30.54 -1.96 -10.01
C VAL A 280 -31.08 -3.36 -9.80
N SER A 281 -32.39 -3.49 -9.84
CA SER A 281 -33.01 -4.78 -10.01
C SER A 281 -32.47 -5.33 -11.34
N LEU A 282 -31.44 -6.16 -11.27
CA LEU A 282 -31.06 -6.99 -12.40
C LEU A 282 -32.25 -7.92 -12.61
N ALA A 283 -33.20 -7.49 -13.45
CA ALA A 283 -34.19 -8.42 -13.95
C ALA A 283 -33.44 -9.64 -14.45
N PRO A 284 -33.76 -10.85 -13.98
CA PRO A 284 -33.08 -12.04 -14.45
C PRO A 284 -33.14 -11.99 -15.97
N SER A 285 -31.95 -11.89 -16.59
CA SER A 285 -31.85 -11.89 -18.04
C SER A 285 -32.64 -13.09 -18.54
N SER A 286 -33.73 -12.82 -19.21
CA SER A 286 -34.50 -13.82 -19.96
C SER A 286 -33.70 -14.30 -21.20
N ALA A 287 -32.37 -14.18 -21.13
CA ALA A 287 -31.50 -14.75 -22.11
C ALA A 287 -31.88 -16.24 -22.25
N LYS A 288 -32.68 -16.54 -23.27
CA LYS A 288 -32.96 -17.89 -23.69
C LYS A 288 -31.59 -18.60 -23.66
N LYS A 289 -31.44 -19.62 -22.83
CA LYS A 289 -30.27 -20.50 -22.86
C LYS A 289 -30.20 -21.05 -24.28
N SER A 290 -29.53 -20.32 -25.17
CA SER A 290 -29.13 -20.89 -26.45
C SER A 290 -28.09 -21.92 -26.08
N VAL A 291 -28.48 -23.16 -26.00
CA VAL A 291 -27.55 -24.27 -25.96
C VAL A 291 -26.77 -24.16 -27.27
N ARG A 292 -25.58 -23.55 -27.23
CA ARG A 292 -24.68 -23.60 -28.38
C ARG A 292 -24.36 -25.07 -28.61
N LYS A 293 -24.94 -25.65 -29.64
CA LYS A 293 -24.74 -27.05 -29.99
C LYS A 293 -23.30 -27.39 -30.31
N ASN A 294 -22.48 -26.40 -30.67
CA ASN A 294 -21.05 -26.57 -30.95
C ASN A 294 -20.24 -25.50 -30.23
N ILE A 295 -19.61 -25.86 -29.12
CA ILE A 295 -18.61 -25.03 -28.45
C ILE A 295 -17.28 -25.29 -29.16
N PRO A 296 -16.65 -24.27 -29.78
CA PRO A 296 -15.35 -24.49 -30.42
C PRO A 296 -14.29 -24.81 -29.36
N ILE A 297 -13.54 -25.85 -29.53
CA ILE A 297 -12.42 -26.25 -28.68
C ILE A 297 -11.15 -25.71 -29.31
N TYR A 298 -10.39 -24.93 -28.51
CA TYR A 298 -9.03 -24.52 -28.85
C TYR A 298 -8.07 -25.19 -27.88
N VAL A 299 -6.95 -25.68 -28.39
CA VAL A 299 -5.96 -26.44 -27.62
C VAL A 299 -4.63 -25.69 -27.63
N SER A 300 -3.98 -25.55 -26.48
CA SER A 300 -2.60 -25.09 -26.40
C SER A 300 -1.68 -26.29 -26.34
N CYS A 301 -0.72 -26.37 -27.26
CA CYS A 301 0.27 -27.43 -27.35
C CYS A 301 1.66 -26.84 -27.09
N GLU A 302 2.52 -27.58 -26.40
CA GLU A 302 3.90 -27.16 -26.13
C GLU A 302 4.88 -27.51 -27.23
N ASP A 303 4.49 -28.47 -28.12
CA ASP A 303 5.32 -28.95 -29.21
C ASP A 303 4.49 -29.23 -30.47
N ILE A 304 5.20 -29.24 -31.60
CA ILE A 304 4.61 -29.45 -32.93
C ILE A 304 4.10 -30.89 -33.10
N GLU A 305 4.72 -31.86 -32.49
CA GLU A 305 4.37 -33.27 -32.63
C GLU A 305 3.00 -33.54 -32.00
N THR A 306 2.78 -33.01 -30.80
CA THR A 306 1.48 -33.03 -30.12
C THR A 306 0.42 -32.27 -30.93
N ALA A 307 0.76 -31.11 -31.49
CA ALA A 307 -0.16 -30.35 -32.33
C ALA A 307 -0.58 -31.12 -33.58
N LEU A 308 0.36 -31.77 -34.27
CA LEU A 308 0.08 -32.61 -35.45
C LEU A 308 -0.78 -33.83 -35.11
N ALA A 309 -0.57 -34.44 -33.96
CA ALA A 309 -1.38 -35.57 -33.48
C ALA A 309 -2.82 -35.15 -33.19
N LEU A 310 -3.04 -33.91 -32.71
CA LEU A 310 -4.36 -33.37 -32.39
C LEU A 310 -5.07 -32.70 -33.56
N TYR A 311 -4.33 -32.28 -34.61
CA TYR A 311 -4.87 -31.56 -35.77
C TYR A 311 -5.96 -32.34 -36.53
N LYS A 312 -5.90 -33.66 -36.53
CA LYS A 312 -6.86 -34.54 -37.22
C LYS A 312 -8.06 -34.91 -36.36
N ARG A 313 -8.15 -34.42 -35.10
CA ARG A 313 -9.28 -34.77 -34.22
C ARG A 313 -10.47 -33.86 -34.47
N GLU A 314 -11.65 -34.48 -34.64
CA GLU A 314 -12.89 -33.75 -34.76
C GLU A 314 -13.19 -32.92 -33.49
N GLY A 315 -13.72 -31.70 -33.67
CA GLY A 315 -14.10 -30.80 -32.59
C GLY A 315 -13.05 -29.77 -32.25
N ILE A 316 -11.80 -29.90 -32.68
CA ILE A 316 -10.75 -28.89 -32.49
C ILE A 316 -10.85 -27.86 -33.61
N ARG A 317 -11.05 -26.58 -33.23
CA ARG A 317 -11.17 -25.47 -34.17
C ARG A 317 -9.88 -24.69 -34.38
N GLY A 318 -8.96 -24.74 -33.44
CA GLY A 318 -7.68 -24.08 -33.55
C GLY A 318 -6.70 -24.54 -32.48
N MET A 319 -5.42 -24.28 -32.73
CA MET A 319 -4.34 -24.58 -31.80
C MET A 319 -3.46 -23.37 -31.59
N TYR A 320 -2.94 -23.26 -30.39
CA TYR A 320 -1.93 -22.28 -30.02
C TYR A 320 -0.61 -23.02 -29.81
N LEU A 321 0.40 -22.62 -30.55
CA LEU A 321 1.79 -23.06 -30.37
C LEU A 321 2.56 -21.92 -29.71
N PRO A 322 3.60 -22.18 -28.86
CA PRO A 322 4.43 -21.18 -28.25
C PRO A 322 5.21 -20.33 -29.24
#